data_d2b302de7e83d42e272b01b395df0220
#
_entry.id   d2b302de7e83d42e272b01b395df0220
#
_cell.length_a   1.000
_cell.length_b   1.000
_cell.length_c   1.000
_cell.angle_alpha   90.00
_cell.angle_beta   90.00
_cell.angle_gamma   90.00
#
_symmetry.space_group_name_H-M   'P 1'
#
loop_
_entity.id
_entity.type
_entity.pdbx_description
1 polymer ?
#
loop_
_entity_poly.entity_id
_entity_poly.type
_entity_poly.pdbx_seq_one_letter_code
_entity_poly.pdbx_strand_id
1 'polypeptide(L)'
;LQFHQAILTAYEFDSKHKATFFRSNDNWQRGREILLEKDPQPRKAEPLLMSETPVGAMVKAPNQKFIYLYDYAKNWTFLVELIGVAKDENTKLSYPACVRKEGLAPSQYGTKGLIGDKLVEMEEKYDLNREGMPEDGFGEEGEETDSEDDGLEETGGEEENAF
;
A
#
# COMPACT_ATOMS: atom_id res chain seq x y z
N LEU A 1 -5.58 21.12 -2.21
CA LEU A 1 -5.07 20.26 -3.29
C LEU A 1 -3.59 19.89 -3.09
N GLN A 2 -2.68 20.84 -2.89
CA GLN A 2 -1.24 20.60 -2.72
C GLN A 2 -0.90 19.59 -1.61
N PHE A 3 -1.64 19.63 -0.50
CA PHE A 3 -1.44 18.69 0.61
C PHE A 3 -1.80 17.24 0.23
N HIS A 4 -2.87 17.04 -0.52
CA HIS A 4 -3.22 15.75 -1.12
C HIS A 4 -2.06 15.19 -1.97
N GLN A 5 -1.53 16.02 -2.88
CA GLN A 5 -0.39 15.62 -3.71
C GLN A 5 0.85 15.27 -2.90
N ALA A 6 1.14 16.05 -1.84
CA ALA A 6 2.28 15.78 -0.96
C ALA A 6 2.17 14.44 -0.22
N ILE A 7 0.97 14.07 0.24
CA ILE A 7 0.74 12.77 0.87
C ILE A 7 0.98 11.65 -0.15
N LEU A 8 0.37 11.71 -1.33
CA LEU A 8 0.55 10.67 -2.35
C LEU A 8 2.01 10.52 -2.78
N THR A 9 2.70 11.63 -3.00
CA THR A 9 4.14 11.61 -3.30
C THR A 9 4.97 11.00 -2.18
N ALA A 10 4.63 11.31 -0.91
CA ALA A 10 5.36 10.77 0.24
C ALA A 10 5.20 9.25 0.38
N TYR A 11 4.06 8.71 0.00
CA TYR A 11 3.75 7.28 0.05
C TYR A 11 3.96 6.57 -1.30
N GLU A 12 4.43 7.29 -2.34
CA GLU A 12 4.67 6.73 -3.68
C GLU A 12 3.39 6.15 -4.31
N PHE A 13 2.25 6.77 -4.00
CA PHE A 13 0.95 6.42 -4.57
C PHE A 13 0.71 7.24 -5.84
N ASP A 14 -0.05 6.68 -6.76
CA ASP A 14 -0.50 7.41 -7.96
C ASP A 14 -1.61 8.43 -7.63
N SER A 15 -1.96 9.27 -8.58
CA SER A 15 -3.00 10.30 -8.42
C SER A 15 -4.26 9.98 -9.24
N LYS A 16 -4.58 8.70 -9.45
CA LYS A 16 -5.63 8.28 -10.39
C LYS A 16 -7.01 8.07 -9.74
N HIS A 17 -7.08 8.11 -8.42
CA HIS A 17 -8.29 7.76 -7.67
C HIS A 17 -8.90 8.95 -6.94
N LYS A 18 -10.18 8.82 -6.61
CA LYS A 18 -10.92 9.80 -5.81
C LYS A 18 -10.37 9.86 -4.37
N ALA A 19 -10.46 11.03 -3.80
CA ALA A 19 -9.99 11.28 -2.44
C ALA A 19 -10.90 12.22 -1.66
N THR A 20 -10.93 12.06 -0.34
CA THR A 20 -11.66 12.93 0.57
C THR A 20 -10.87 13.14 1.85
N PHE A 21 -10.74 14.38 2.28
CA PHE A 21 -10.38 14.70 3.66
C PHE A 21 -11.64 14.84 4.50
N PHE A 22 -11.60 14.35 5.71
CA PHE A 22 -12.59 14.60 6.75
C PHE A 22 -11.89 15.32 7.88
N ARG A 23 -12.41 16.49 8.28
CA ARG A 23 -12.01 17.07 9.55
C ARG A 23 -12.46 16.13 10.66
N SER A 24 -11.56 15.76 11.56
CA SER A 24 -11.84 14.81 12.63
C SER A 24 -11.75 15.45 14.02
N ASN A 25 -12.37 14.85 15.00
CA ASN A 25 -12.17 15.11 16.41
C ASN A 25 -11.07 14.19 16.98
N ASP A 26 -10.83 14.27 18.30
CA ASP A 26 -9.81 13.48 18.98
C ASP A 26 -10.06 11.97 18.92
N ASN A 27 -11.31 11.55 18.76
CA ASN A 27 -11.74 10.16 18.66
C ASN A 27 -11.74 9.64 17.20
N TRP A 28 -11.13 10.37 16.26
CA TRP A 28 -11.09 10.01 14.85
C TRP A 28 -12.48 9.82 14.20
N GLN A 29 -13.47 10.58 14.66
CA GLN A 29 -14.80 10.59 14.03
C GLN A 29 -14.79 11.52 12.82
N ARG A 30 -15.36 11.04 11.71
CA ARG A 30 -15.47 11.80 10.46
C ARG A 30 -16.46 12.95 10.62
N GLY A 31 -15.99 14.17 10.39
CA GLY A 31 -16.79 15.39 10.40
C GLY A 31 -16.93 15.98 8.99
N ARG A 32 -16.66 17.29 8.84
CA ARG A 32 -16.82 18.00 7.57
C ARG A 32 -15.95 17.40 6.48
N GLU A 33 -16.56 17.15 5.31
CA GLU A 33 -15.92 16.59 4.13
C GLU A 33 -15.28 17.67 3.25
N ILE A 34 -14.14 17.34 2.66
CA ILE A 34 -13.42 18.14 1.67
C ILE A 34 -13.05 17.19 0.53
N LEU A 35 -13.70 17.33 -0.59
CA LEU A 35 -13.56 16.43 -1.73
C LEU A 35 -12.44 16.87 -2.67
N LEU A 36 -11.80 15.90 -3.33
CA LEU A 36 -10.89 16.19 -4.44
C LEU A 36 -11.65 16.78 -5.64
N GLU A 37 -12.77 16.18 -5.98
CA GLU A 37 -13.61 16.54 -7.11
C GLU A 37 -15.07 16.66 -6.69
N LYS A 38 -15.83 17.47 -7.41
CA LYS A 38 -17.27 17.62 -7.20
C LYS A 38 -17.98 16.32 -7.55
N ASP A 39 -18.71 15.76 -6.60
CA ASP A 39 -19.52 14.57 -6.80
C ASP A 39 -20.93 14.98 -7.29
N PRO A 40 -21.47 14.39 -8.35
CA PRO A 40 -22.80 14.70 -8.84
C PRO A 40 -23.93 14.24 -7.92
N GLN A 41 -23.65 13.42 -6.91
CA GLN A 41 -24.69 12.94 -6.00
C GLN A 41 -25.25 14.05 -5.10
N PRO A 42 -26.56 14.13 -4.92
CA PRO A 42 -27.18 15.11 -4.05
C PRO A 42 -26.76 14.87 -2.59
N ARG A 43 -26.20 15.88 -1.94
CA ARG A 43 -25.78 15.85 -0.54
C ARG A 43 -26.58 16.83 0.29
N LYS A 44 -26.73 16.56 1.58
CA LYS A 44 -27.44 17.44 2.53
C LYS A 44 -26.77 18.81 2.68
N ALA A 45 -25.46 18.91 2.45
CA ALA A 45 -24.69 20.15 2.47
C ALA A 45 -23.71 20.14 1.30
N GLU A 46 -23.47 21.32 0.72
CA GLU A 46 -22.47 21.45 -0.34
C GLU A 46 -21.09 21.09 0.21
N PRO A 47 -20.39 20.11 -0.43
CA PRO A 47 -19.06 19.70 0.01
C PRO A 47 -18.04 20.79 -0.30
N LEU A 48 -17.03 20.90 0.54
CA LEU A 48 -15.87 21.74 0.27
C LEU A 48 -14.96 21.05 -0.76
N LEU A 49 -14.28 21.81 -1.61
CA LEU A 49 -13.32 21.27 -2.57
C LEU A 49 -11.89 21.52 -2.10
N MET A 50 -11.00 20.54 -2.32
CA MET A 50 -9.59 20.65 -1.98
C MET A 50 -8.87 21.76 -2.77
N SER A 51 -9.37 22.09 -3.96
CA SER A 51 -8.84 23.17 -4.80
C SER A 51 -9.12 24.57 -4.22
N GLU A 52 -10.22 24.69 -3.48
CA GLU A 52 -10.73 25.98 -2.98
C GLU A 52 -10.53 26.18 -1.49
N THR A 53 -10.23 25.09 -0.77
CA THR A 53 -10.15 25.10 0.70
C THR A 53 -8.71 25.03 1.16
N PRO A 54 -8.13 26.12 1.69
CA PRO A 54 -6.81 26.06 2.30
C PRO A 54 -6.84 25.26 3.60
N VAL A 55 -5.76 24.53 3.88
CA VAL A 55 -5.65 23.69 5.09
C VAL A 55 -5.88 24.51 6.36
N GLY A 56 -5.33 25.73 6.42
CA GLY A 56 -5.48 26.62 7.57
C GLY A 56 -6.92 26.99 7.90
N ALA A 57 -7.81 27.08 6.90
CA ALA A 57 -9.24 27.34 7.13
C ALA A 57 -9.95 26.19 7.85
N MET A 58 -9.41 25.00 7.80
CA MET A 58 -9.96 23.80 8.42
C MET A 58 -9.39 23.52 9.81
N VAL A 59 -8.32 24.19 10.20
CA VAL A 59 -7.70 24.10 11.52
C VAL A 59 -8.50 24.94 12.50
N LYS A 60 -9.09 24.33 13.51
CA LYS A 60 -9.88 24.99 14.56
C LYS A 60 -9.26 24.88 15.95
N ALA A 61 -8.33 23.97 16.13
CA ALA A 61 -7.69 23.70 17.40
C ALA A 61 -6.23 23.32 17.19
N PRO A 62 -5.35 23.53 18.19
CA PRO A 62 -4.07 22.84 18.26
C PRO A 62 -4.34 21.34 18.19
N ASN A 63 -3.51 20.56 17.60
CA ASN A 63 -3.69 19.12 17.43
C ASN A 63 -4.90 18.71 16.57
N GLN A 64 -5.34 19.60 15.66
CA GLN A 64 -6.42 19.26 14.74
C GLN A 64 -6.10 17.99 13.98
N LYS A 65 -7.07 17.06 13.97
CA LYS A 65 -6.96 15.77 13.25
C LYS A 65 -7.78 15.78 11.98
N PHE A 66 -7.27 15.06 10.99
CA PHE A 66 -7.95 14.82 9.72
C PHE A 66 -7.82 13.35 9.37
N ILE A 67 -8.86 12.80 8.76
CA ILE A 67 -8.82 11.49 8.12
C ILE A 67 -8.76 11.76 6.62
N TYR A 68 -7.73 11.23 5.96
CA TYR A 68 -7.62 11.29 4.52
C TYR A 68 -7.90 9.91 3.94
N LEU A 69 -8.94 9.83 3.12
CA LEU A 69 -9.38 8.63 2.43
C LEU A 69 -8.99 8.75 0.96
N TYR A 70 -8.28 7.77 0.45
CA TYR A 70 -7.85 7.68 -0.92
C TYR A 70 -8.23 6.34 -1.52
N ASP A 71 -8.62 6.30 -2.79
CA ASP A 71 -9.10 5.11 -3.48
C ASP A 71 -10.23 4.39 -2.71
N TYR A 72 -11.46 4.80 -2.95
CA TYR A 72 -12.63 4.26 -2.22
C TYR A 72 -12.82 2.76 -2.38
N ALA A 73 -12.31 2.17 -3.47
CA ALA A 73 -12.39 0.72 -3.68
C ALA A 73 -11.43 -0.04 -2.76
N LYS A 74 -10.23 0.50 -2.54
CA LYS A 74 -9.23 -0.09 -1.64
C LYS A 74 -9.27 0.49 -0.23
N ASN A 75 -9.97 1.60 -0.05
CA ASN A 75 -10.19 2.26 1.23
C ASN A 75 -8.89 2.64 1.98
N TRP A 76 -7.90 3.18 1.24
CA TRP A 76 -6.68 3.69 1.84
C TRP A 76 -6.97 4.83 2.79
N THR A 77 -6.71 4.62 4.07
CA THR A 77 -7.02 5.58 5.13
C THR A 77 -5.74 6.06 5.79
N PHE A 78 -5.52 7.36 5.76
CA PHE A 78 -4.39 8.02 6.40
C PHE A 78 -4.89 8.88 7.55
N LEU A 79 -4.28 8.74 8.70
CA LEU A 79 -4.55 9.56 9.88
C LEU A 79 -3.55 10.72 9.89
N VAL A 80 -4.06 11.93 9.93
CA VAL A 80 -3.26 13.16 9.86
C VAL A 80 -3.50 13.98 11.11
N GLU A 81 -2.45 14.39 11.78
CA GLU A 81 -2.51 15.22 12.99
C GLU A 81 -1.64 16.47 12.82
N LEU A 82 -2.19 17.62 13.18
CA LEU A 82 -1.45 18.87 13.27
C LEU A 82 -0.65 18.88 14.57
N ILE A 83 0.67 18.84 14.48
CA ILE A 83 1.56 18.84 15.65
C ILE A 83 2.11 20.22 16.01
N GLY A 84 1.97 21.20 15.13
CA GLY A 84 2.43 22.56 15.43
C GLY A 84 2.19 23.54 14.30
N VAL A 85 2.23 24.81 14.64
CA VAL A 85 2.14 25.92 13.69
C VAL A 85 3.33 26.84 13.93
N ALA A 86 4.16 27.01 12.92
CA ALA A 86 5.25 27.98 12.95
C ALA A 86 4.73 29.35 12.54
N LYS A 87 5.22 30.40 13.19
CA LYS A 87 4.89 31.78 12.81
C LYS A 87 5.66 32.23 11.58
N ASP A 88 6.90 31.77 11.47
CA ASP A 88 7.81 32.17 10.41
C ASP A 88 7.96 31.02 9.39
N GLU A 89 7.90 31.39 8.12
CA GLU A 89 8.09 30.50 7.02
C GLU A 89 9.60 30.27 6.78
N ASN A 90 10.00 29.01 6.59
CA ASN A 90 11.36 28.72 6.19
C ASN A 90 11.52 28.94 4.68
N THR A 91 12.09 30.07 4.31
CA THR A 91 12.28 30.47 2.91
C THR A 91 13.19 29.55 2.09
N LYS A 92 13.90 28.62 2.74
CA LYS A 92 14.76 27.62 2.08
C LYS A 92 13.99 26.38 1.65
N LEU A 93 12.72 26.22 2.07
CA LEU A 93 11.87 25.09 1.75
C LEU A 93 10.76 25.51 0.80
N SER A 94 10.47 24.64 -0.16
CA SER A 94 9.29 24.75 -1.00
C SER A 94 8.14 23.97 -0.35
N TYR A 95 7.04 24.63 -0.05
CA TYR A 95 5.90 24.01 0.63
C TYR A 95 4.83 23.52 -0.36
N PRO A 96 4.17 22.40 -0.09
CA PRO A 96 4.38 21.47 1.02
C PRO A 96 5.65 20.61 0.82
N ALA A 97 6.37 20.31 1.91
CA ALA A 97 7.57 19.48 1.90
C ALA A 97 7.44 18.32 2.89
N CYS A 98 7.79 17.12 2.48
CA CYS A 98 7.96 15.99 3.37
C CYS A 98 9.33 16.08 4.04
N VAL A 99 9.36 16.38 5.35
CA VAL A 99 10.61 16.59 6.09
C VAL A 99 11.19 15.33 6.69
N ARG A 100 10.38 14.29 6.90
CA ARG A 100 10.81 13.02 7.46
C ARG A 100 9.89 11.88 7.02
N LYS A 101 10.48 10.74 6.71
CA LYS A 101 9.78 9.48 6.46
C LYS A 101 10.33 8.42 7.40
N GLU A 102 9.49 7.56 7.95
CA GLU A 102 9.86 6.42 8.77
C GLU A 102 9.15 5.18 8.26
N GLY A 103 9.89 4.08 8.15
CA GLY A 103 9.39 2.83 7.61
C GLY A 103 9.26 2.82 6.09
N LEU A 104 8.76 1.71 5.57
CA LEU A 104 8.50 1.52 4.15
C LEU A 104 7.06 1.88 3.82
N ALA A 105 6.84 2.56 2.71
CA ALA A 105 5.50 2.80 2.20
C ALA A 105 4.82 1.47 1.83
N PRO A 106 3.55 1.29 2.17
CA PRO A 106 2.80 0.12 1.73
C PRO A 106 2.61 0.15 0.22
N SER A 107 2.60 -1.01 -0.42
CA SER A 107 2.30 -1.09 -1.85
C SER A 107 0.83 -0.75 -2.10
N GLN A 108 0.57 0.27 -2.91
CA GLN A 108 -0.78 0.72 -3.25
C GLN A 108 -1.63 -0.38 -3.88
N TYR A 109 -1.04 -1.22 -4.74
CA TYR A 109 -1.73 -2.28 -5.48
C TYR A 109 -1.44 -3.69 -4.94
N GLY A 110 -0.61 -3.81 -3.91
CA GLY A 110 -0.14 -5.07 -3.38
C GLY A 110 0.96 -5.71 -4.22
N THR A 111 1.55 -6.80 -3.72
CA THR A 111 2.66 -7.48 -4.38
C THR A 111 2.28 -8.13 -5.71
N LYS A 112 1.02 -8.53 -5.88
CA LYS A 112 0.54 -9.15 -7.13
C LYS A 112 0.52 -8.18 -8.33
N GLY A 113 0.17 -6.91 -8.10
CA GLY A 113 0.19 -5.89 -9.15
C GLY A 113 1.61 -5.56 -9.61
N LEU A 114 2.52 -5.37 -8.66
CA LEU A 114 3.92 -5.07 -8.95
C LEU A 114 4.67 -6.21 -9.67
N ILE A 115 4.34 -7.47 -9.34
CA ILE A 115 4.92 -8.63 -10.02
C ILE A 115 4.34 -8.76 -11.43
N GLY A 116 3.03 -8.54 -11.60
CA GLY A 116 2.39 -8.58 -12.91
C GLY A 116 2.94 -7.54 -13.87
N ASP A 117 2.99 -6.28 -13.46
CA ASP A 117 3.51 -5.19 -14.28
C ASP A 117 5.00 -5.35 -14.62
N LYS A 118 5.80 -5.81 -13.67
CA LYS A 118 7.22 -6.11 -13.90
C LYS A 118 7.43 -7.34 -14.77
N LEU A 119 6.58 -8.35 -14.67
CA LEU A 119 6.64 -9.52 -15.56
C LEU A 119 6.33 -9.13 -17.00
N VAL A 120 5.27 -8.34 -17.22
CA VAL A 120 4.93 -7.82 -18.56
C VAL A 120 6.07 -6.98 -19.12
N GLU A 121 6.64 -6.07 -18.33
CA GLU A 121 7.79 -5.26 -18.74
C GLU A 121 9.04 -6.11 -19.05
N MET A 122 9.25 -7.19 -18.28
CA MET A 122 10.33 -8.13 -18.55
C MET A 122 10.05 -9.00 -19.78
N GLU A 123 8.84 -9.46 -19.98
CA GLU A 123 8.44 -10.20 -21.18
C GLU A 123 8.63 -9.35 -22.45
N GLU A 124 8.20 -8.07 -22.42
CA GLU A 124 8.43 -7.14 -23.54
C GLU A 124 9.93 -6.84 -23.75
N LYS A 125 10.68 -6.64 -22.67
CA LYS A 125 12.09 -6.26 -22.74
C LYS A 125 12.99 -7.39 -23.24
N TYR A 126 12.66 -8.62 -22.89
CA TYR A 126 13.50 -9.79 -23.21
C TYR A 126 12.90 -10.68 -24.31
N ASP A 127 11.75 -10.29 -24.86
CA ASP A 127 11.08 -11.04 -25.96
C ASP A 127 10.96 -12.55 -25.66
N LEU A 128 10.59 -12.86 -24.41
CA LEU A 128 10.54 -14.24 -23.89
C LEU A 128 9.46 -15.09 -24.56
N ASN A 129 8.58 -14.50 -25.37
CA ASN A 129 7.52 -15.17 -26.11
C ASN A 129 7.88 -15.43 -27.57
N ARG A 130 9.17 -15.42 -27.91
CA ARG A 130 9.60 -15.75 -29.27
C ARG A 130 9.39 -17.23 -29.50
N GLU A 131 8.41 -17.55 -30.35
CA GLU A 131 8.22 -18.87 -30.94
C GLU A 131 9.55 -19.39 -31.52
N GLY A 132 10.09 -20.44 -30.93
CA GLY A 132 11.28 -21.11 -31.45
C GLY A 132 12.24 -21.64 -30.42
N MET A 133 11.77 -22.36 -29.41
CA MET A 133 12.66 -23.35 -28.82
C MET A 133 12.60 -24.62 -29.65
N PRO A 134 13.72 -25.13 -30.19
CA PRO A 134 13.73 -26.41 -30.80
C PRO A 134 13.43 -27.47 -29.75
N GLU A 135 12.48 -28.31 -30.07
CA GLU A 135 12.12 -29.55 -29.40
C GLU A 135 13.28 -30.54 -29.58
N ASP A 136 14.36 -30.36 -28.82
CA ASP A 136 15.42 -31.37 -28.76
C ASP A 136 15.34 -32.08 -27.43
N GLY A 137 14.96 -33.34 -27.63
CA GLY A 137 14.77 -34.39 -26.71
C GLY A 137 15.82 -34.51 -25.62
N PHE A 138 15.35 -34.58 -24.40
CA PHE A 138 16.11 -35.19 -23.32
C PHE A 138 15.77 -36.68 -23.34
N GLY A 139 16.73 -37.44 -23.94
CA GLY A 139 16.70 -38.86 -24.00
C GLY A 139 16.70 -39.50 -22.62
N GLU A 140 15.82 -40.43 -22.55
CA GLU A 140 15.72 -41.49 -21.59
C GLU A 140 16.99 -42.34 -21.67
N GLU A 141 17.80 -42.39 -20.63
CA GLU A 141 18.69 -43.49 -20.36
C GLU A 141 18.55 -43.90 -18.90
N GLY A 142 17.96 -45.10 -18.78
CA GLY A 142 17.85 -45.84 -17.58
C GLY A 142 19.19 -46.45 -17.18
N GLU A 143 19.38 -46.59 -15.90
CA GLU A 143 20.15 -47.67 -15.32
C GLU A 143 19.51 -48.10 -14.01
N GLU A 144 18.97 -49.30 -14.10
CA GLU A 144 18.66 -50.19 -12.99
C GLU A 144 19.98 -50.57 -12.29
N THR A 145 20.04 -50.48 -10.99
CA THR A 145 20.84 -51.37 -10.16
C THR A 145 20.09 -51.76 -8.92
N ASP A 146 19.75 -52.97 -8.97
CA ASP A 146 19.35 -53.97 -8.01
C ASP A 146 20.41 -54.16 -6.89
N SER A 147 19.94 -54.39 -5.67
CA SER A 147 20.44 -55.35 -4.67
C SER A 147 19.92 -54.92 -3.26
N GLU A 148 18.95 -55.69 -2.80
CA GLU A 148 19.10 -56.75 -1.74
C GLU A 148 19.49 -56.15 -0.37
N ASP A 149 18.53 -56.24 0.54
CA ASP A 149 18.24 -57.25 1.56
C ASP A 149 19.03 -57.12 2.88
N ASP A 150 18.32 -57.43 3.89
CA ASP A 150 18.56 -57.76 5.28
C ASP A 150 18.13 -56.72 6.28
N GLY A 151 17.16 -56.91 7.13
CA GLY A 151 16.80 -58.09 7.92
C GLY A 151 16.99 -57.77 9.40
N LEU A 152 15.88 -57.94 10.16
CA LEU A 152 15.86 -58.30 11.61
C LEU A 152 16.15 -57.17 12.62
N GLU A 153 15.47 -57.03 13.67
CA GLU A 153 14.61 -57.63 14.67
C GLU A 153 14.27 -56.56 15.71
N GLU A 154 13.04 -56.42 16.10
CA GLU A 154 12.38 -56.71 17.35
C GLU A 154 13.18 -56.55 18.67
N THR A 155 12.61 -55.75 19.55
CA THR A 155 12.31 -55.92 20.99
C THR A 155 11.95 -54.56 21.54
N GLY A 156 10.82 -54.27 22.08
CA GLY A 156 10.17 -54.89 23.25
C GLY A 156 10.56 -54.14 24.52
N GLY A 157 9.63 -53.52 25.17
CA GLY A 157 9.88 -52.94 26.49
C GLY A 157 8.84 -51.89 26.90
N GLU A 158 7.77 -52.39 27.46
CA GLU A 158 6.83 -51.68 28.31
C GLU A 158 7.52 -51.13 29.58
N GLU A 159 6.94 -50.16 30.16
CA GLU A 159 6.50 -49.96 31.58
C GLU A 159 6.52 -48.45 31.90
N GLU A 160 5.37 -47.83 32.10
CA GLU A 160 4.61 -47.67 33.38
C GLU A 160 5.32 -46.79 34.43
N ASN A 161 4.52 -45.88 34.89
CA ASN A 161 4.33 -45.27 36.21
C ASN A 161 4.69 -43.77 36.30
N ALA A 162 3.67 -42.95 36.38
CA ALA A 162 2.97 -42.46 37.60
C ALA A 162 3.87 -41.66 38.57
N PHE A 163 3.66 -40.40 38.61
CA PHE A 163 3.23 -39.57 39.74
C PHE A 163 2.93 -38.16 39.24
#